data_33179a30746d5ac730050dcdb7c88c3d
#
_entry.id   33179a30746d5ac730050dcdb7c88c3d
#
_cell.length_a   1.000
_cell.length_b   1.000
_cell.length_c   1.000
_cell.angle_alpha   90.00
_cell.angle_beta   90.00
_cell.angle_gamma   90.00
#
_symmetry.space_group_name_H-M   'P 1'
#
loop_
_entity.id
_entity.type
_entity.pdbx_description
1 polymer ?
#
loop_
_entity_poly.entity_id
_entity_poly.type
_entity_poly.pdbx_seq_one_letter_code
_entity_poly.pdbx_strand_id
1 'polypeptide(L)'
;MLKKGINYVVKPTLSSEKPDFISSKHDGKMPVIVHKGESMSDSMAIAEYLEKSFPHSTLTRQGAYSYAEVLEKTSGFFPALAAYIKNKDASSDVSLLAALDSQLDTMDEILRSTPGQYFCGIELTLADLYLLPQLFHAMVAMEKFKGVEMYKIGSGSPQRPALENYLARMLDLEEFNNKKAYYNVDQVIYGWKQARGE
;
A
#
# COMPACT_ATOMS: atom_id res chain seq x y z
N MET A 1 13.72 -2.00 -1.32
CA MET A 1 15.08 -2.58 -1.19
C MET A 1 15.37 -3.61 -2.28
N LEU A 2 14.55 -4.66 -2.44
CA LEU A 2 14.76 -5.68 -3.50
C LEU A 2 14.92 -5.05 -4.89
N LYS A 3 14.00 -4.19 -5.30
CA LYS A 3 14.05 -3.51 -6.62
C LYS A 3 15.33 -2.70 -6.87
N LYS A 4 15.99 -2.26 -5.82
CA LYS A 4 17.28 -1.52 -5.89
C LYS A 4 18.50 -2.41 -5.69
N GLY A 5 18.34 -3.72 -5.55
CA GLY A 5 19.44 -4.65 -5.29
C GLY A 5 20.15 -4.41 -3.94
N ILE A 6 19.47 -3.79 -2.98
CA ILE A 6 20.06 -3.49 -1.66
C ILE A 6 20.05 -4.75 -0.81
N ASN A 7 21.21 -5.14 -0.31
CA ASN A 7 21.30 -6.21 0.68
C ASN A 7 20.78 -5.72 2.04
N TYR A 8 19.87 -6.48 2.63
CA TYR A 8 19.25 -6.14 3.91
C TYR A 8 18.90 -7.39 4.72
N VAL A 9 18.77 -7.21 6.02
CA VAL A 9 18.28 -8.24 6.94
C VAL A 9 16.93 -7.77 7.48
N VAL A 10 15.91 -8.61 7.36
CA VAL A 10 14.59 -8.36 7.98
C VAL A 10 14.57 -8.95 9.38
N LYS A 11 14.11 -8.16 10.33
CA LYS A 11 13.82 -8.59 11.71
C LYS A 11 12.34 -8.42 11.98
N PRO A 12 11.52 -9.45 11.73
CA PRO A 12 10.10 -9.41 12.07
C PRO A 12 9.95 -9.16 13.57
N THR A 13 9.01 -8.30 13.92
CA THR A 13 8.83 -7.88 15.31
C THR A 13 7.33 -7.80 15.61
N LEU A 14 6.88 -8.48 16.65
CA LEU A 14 5.52 -8.35 17.15
C LEU A 14 5.36 -7.01 17.89
N SER A 15 4.13 -6.49 17.93
CA SER A 15 3.83 -5.24 18.63
C SER A 15 4.17 -5.31 20.14
N SER A 16 4.09 -6.51 20.72
CA SER A 16 4.42 -6.79 22.13
C SER A 16 5.92 -6.97 22.40
N GLU A 17 6.74 -7.13 21.35
CA GLU A 17 8.17 -7.49 21.47
C GLU A 17 9.07 -6.47 20.79
N LYS A 18 8.62 -5.22 20.72
CA LYS A 18 9.40 -4.15 20.08
C LYS A 18 10.67 -3.89 20.88
N PRO A 19 11.84 -3.84 20.19
CA PRO A 19 13.07 -3.38 20.82
C PRO A 19 12.92 -1.99 21.40
N ASP A 20 13.54 -1.72 22.55
CA ASP A 20 13.43 -0.46 23.31
C ASP A 20 13.70 0.78 22.46
N PHE A 21 14.62 0.71 21.51
CA PHE A 21 14.95 1.86 20.67
C PHE A 21 13.78 2.25 19.74
N ILE A 22 12.90 1.32 19.36
CA ILE A 22 11.72 1.61 18.55
C ILE A 22 10.73 2.43 19.39
N SER A 23 10.53 2.05 20.64
CA SER A 23 9.65 2.81 21.56
C SER A 23 10.22 4.16 21.93
N SER A 24 11.52 4.23 22.25
CA SER A 24 12.16 5.44 22.77
C SER A 24 12.53 6.47 21.70
N LYS A 25 12.86 6.05 20.47
CA LYS A 25 13.30 6.95 19.39
C LYS A 25 12.25 7.16 18.30
N HIS A 26 11.26 6.28 18.20
CA HIS A 26 10.29 6.26 17.08
C HIS A 26 8.84 6.14 17.55
N ASP A 27 8.54 6.43 18.82
CA ASP A 27 7.19 6.37 19.39
C ASP A 27 6.50 5.01 19.16
N GLY A 28 7.28 3.93 19.10
CA GLY A 28 6.77 2.61 18.78
C GLY A 28 6.31 2.40 17.35
N LYS A 29 6.55 3.35 16.44
CA LYS A 29 6.14 3.27 15.03
C LYS A 29 7.03 2.30 14.24
N MET A 30 6.43 1.54 13.35
CA MET A 30 7.09 0.63 12.41
C MET A 30 6.54 0.90 11.00
N PRO A 31 7.33 0.67 9.93
CA PRO A 31 8.67 0.08 9.91
C PRO A 31 9.77 1.02 10.40
N VAL A 32 10.90 0.42 10.85
CA VAL A 32 12.13 1.14 11.17
C VAL A 32 13.29 0.50 10.39
N ILE A 33 14.16 1.31 9.80
CA ILE A 33 15.44 0.85 9.28
C ILE A 33 16.59 1.31 10.18
N VAL A 34 17.66 0.53 10.19
CA VAL A 34 18.95 0.93 10.77
C VAL A 34 19.99 0.87 9.65
N HIS A 35 20.66 1.98 9.38
CA HIS A 35 21.73 2.06 8.40
C HIS A 35 22.89 2.90 8.95
N LYS A 36 24.11 2.36 8.93
CA LYS A 36 25.34 3.03 9.45
C LYS A 36 25.20 3.52 10.90
N GLY A 37 24.47 2.78 11.74
CA GLY A 37 24.26 3.12 13.15
C GLY A 37 23.08 4.08 13.42
N GLU A 38 22.52 4.71 12.41
CA GLU A 38 21.36 5.59 12.52
C GLU A 38 20.06 4.82 12.27
N SER A 39 19.01 5.17 12.99
CA SER A 39 17.68 4.58 12.83
C SER A 39 16.67 5.61 12.31
N MET A 40 15.77 5.16 11.44
CA MET A 40 14.73 5.98 10.82
C MET A 40 13.42 5.21 10.76
N SER A 41 12.32 5.86 11.08
CA SER A 41 10.94 5.38 10.90
C SER A 41 10.21 6.21 9.86
N ASP A 42 8.97 5.84 9.55
CA ASP A 42 8.12 6.32 8.47
C ASP A 42 8.51 5.75 7.09
N SER A 43 7.55 5.04 6.48
CA SER A 43 7.80 4.29 5.25
C SER A 43 8.19 5.18 4.06
N MET A 44 7.62 6.38 3.95
CA MET A 44 7.97 7.29 2.86
C MET A 44 9.34 7.95 3.10
N ALA A 45 9.60 8.42 4.32
CA ALA A 45 10.92 8.95 4.67
C ALA A 45 12.04 7.91 4.46
N ILE A 46 11.76 6.64 4.82
CA ILE A 46 12.68 5.51 4.54
C ILE A 46 12.87 5.34 3.03
N ALA A 47 11.81 5.36 2.23
CA ALA A 47 11.90 5.19 0.79
C ALA A 47 12.71 6.31 0.13
N GLU A 48 12.45 7.56 0.49
CA GLU A 48 13.21 8.73 -0.01
C GLU A 48 14.67 8.70 0.43
N TYR A 49 14.94 8.29 1.67
CA TYR A 49 16.31 8.09 2.15
C TYR A 49 17.06 7.04 1.31
N LEU A 50 16.39 5.92 0.99
CA LEU A 50 16.96 4.87 0.15
C LEU A 50 17.20 5.34 -1.29
N GLU A 51 16.33 6.21 -1.84
CA GLU A 51 16.56 6.84 -3.14
C GLU A 51 17.83 7.69 -3.17
N LYS A 52 18.03 8.50 -2.14
CA LYS A 52 19.23 9.37 -2.00
C LYS A 52 20.50 8.55 -1.75
N SER A 53 20.42 7.55 -0.87
CA SER A 53 21.59 6.76 -0.44
C SER A 53 22.04 5.72 -1.46
N PHE A 54 21.13 5.27 -2.30
CA PHE A 54 21.32 4.24 -3.33
C PHE A 54 20.74 4.70 -4.66
N PRO A 55 21.38 5.62 -5.39
CA PRO A 55 20.82 6.26 -6.58
C PRO A 55 20.68 5.33 -7.79
N HIS A 56 21.30 4.14 -7.77
CA HIS A 56 21.09 3.15 -8.83
C HIS A 56 19.63 2.66 -8.83
N SER A 57 19.07 2.47 -10.02
CA SER A 57 17.67 2.04 -10.20
C SER A 57 16.68 2.99 -9.51
N THR A 58 16.72 4.27 -9.88
CA THR A 58 15.85 5.30 -9.28
C THR A 58 14.37 4.97 -9.49
N LEU A 59 13.59 5.16 -8.43
CA LEU A 59 12.13 4.96 -8.39
C LEU A 59 11.37 6.30 -8.33
N THR A 60 12.08 7.42 -8.51
CA THR A 60 11.51 8.77 -8.52
C THR A 60 11.46 9.39 -9.92
N ARG A 61 11.57 8.56 -10.96
CA ARG A 61 11.48 9.04 -12.34
C ARG A 61 10.12 9.67 -12.58
N GLN A 62 10.14 10.76 -13.32
CA GLN A 62 8.94 11.46 -13.71
C GLN A 62 8.41 10.86 -15.01
N GLY A 63 7.13 10.54 -15.02
CA GLY A 63 6.37 10.09 -16.18
C GLY A 63 5.28 11.09 -16.56
N ALA A 64 4.08 10.58 -16.85
CA ALA A 64 2.88 11.43 -17.05
C ALA A 64 2.49 12.17 -15.78
N TYR A 65 2.72 11.55 -14.62
CA TYR A 65 2.62 12.14 -13.30
C TYR A 65 3.93 11.93 -12.54
N SER A 66 4.25 12.83 -11.62
CA SER A 66 5.24 12.57 -10.58
C SER A 66 4.66 11.61 -9.53
N TYR A 67 5.51 10.88 -8.82
CA TYR A 67 5.03 10.01 -7.74
C TYR A 67 4.31 10.82 -6.63
N ALA A 68 4.74 12.05 -6.38
CA ALA A 68 4.12 12.94 -5.39
C ALA A 68 2.69 13.32 -5.77
N GLU A 69 2.45 13.67 -7.03
CA GLU A 69 1.10 13.98 -7.54
C GLU A 69 0.16 12.78 -7.43
N VAL A 70 0.65 11.58 -7.74
CA VAL A 70 -0.14 10.35 -7.57
C VAL A 70 -0.48 10.13 -6.11
N LEU A 71 0.49 10.24 -5.20
CA LEU A 71 0.26 10.06 -3.76
C LEU A 71 -0.69 11.10 -3.19
N GLU A 72 -0.64 12.34 -3.65
CA GLU A 72 -1.59 13.38 -3.26
C GLU A 72 -3.01 13.04 -3.71
N LYS A 73 -3.20 12.69 -4.99
CA LYS A 73 -4.52 12.32 -5.55
C LYS A 73 -5.13 11.09 -4.88
N THR A 74 -4.31 10.16 -4.39
CA THR A 74 -4.73 8.90 -3.78
C THR A 74 -4.66 8.90 -2.25
N SER A 75 -4.35 10.03 -1.63
CA SER A 75 -4.14 10.17 -0.18
C SER A 75 -5.37 9.79 0.67
N GLY A 76 -6.57 9.94 0.12
CA GLY A 76 -7.83 9.56 0.75
C GLY A 76 -8.12 8.05 0.76
N PHE A 77 -7.39 7.26 -0.02
CA PHE A 77 -7.73 5.83 -0.19
C PHE A 77 -7.62 5.01 1.08
N PHE A 78 -6.46 5.01 1.74
CA PHE A 78 -6.26 4.19 2.94
C PHE A 78 -7.13 4.64 4.12
N PRO A 79 -7.33 5.94 4.38
CA PRO A 79 -8.32 6.41 5.35
C PRO A 79 -9.75 5.93 5.05
N ALA A 80 -10.21 6.00 3.79
CA ALA A 80 -11.54 5.52 3.40
C ALA A 80 -11.66 4.00 3.58
N LEU A 81 -10.65 3.23 3.17
CA LEU A 81 -10.58 1.80 3.43
C LEU A 81 -10.68 1.50 4.92
N ALA A 82 -9.87 2.17 5.74
CA ALA A 82 -9.84 1.95 7.17
C ALA A 82 -11.19 2.29 7.84
N ALA A 83 -11.83 3.37 7.43
CA ALA A 83 -13.15 3.73 7.91
C ALA A 83 -14.19 2.66 7.57
N TYR A 84 -14.22 2.20 6.32
CA TYR A 84 -15.15 1.17 5.86
C TYR A 84 -14.93 -0.17 6.56
N ILE A 85 -13.68 -0.65 6.61
CA ILE A 85 -13.38 -1.97 7.20
C ILE A 85 -13.60 -1.98 8.71
N LYS A 86 -13.28 -0.89 9.43
CA LYS A 86 -13.49 -0.81 10.88
C LYS A 86 -14.95 -0.60 11.28
N ASN A 87 -15.78 -0.14 10.37
CA ASN A 87 -17.19 0.12 10.66
C ASN A 87 -17.93 -1.18 10.99
N LYS A 88 -18.71 -1.15 12.10
CA LYS A 88 -19.58 -2.24 12.56
C LYS A 88 -21.07 -1.90 12.43
N ASP A 89 -21.39 -0.63 12.08
CA ASP A 89 -22.73 -0.17 11.88
C ASP A 89 -23.14 -0.27 10.40
N ALA A 90 -23.98 -1.23 10.08
CA ALA A 90 -24.44 -1.47 8.72
C ALA A 90 -25.17 -0.25 8.09
N SER A 91 -25.74 0.64 8.89
CA SER A 91 -26.42 1.83 8.39
C SER A 91 -25.47 2.84 7.74
N SER A 92 -24.23 2.86 8.17
CA SER A 92 -23.17 3.73 7.65
C SER A 92 -22.37 3.10 6.50
N ASP A 93 -22.52 1.80 6.24
CA ASP A 93 -21.71 1.08 5.24
C ASP A 93 -21.88 1.66 3.82
N VAL A 94 -23.08 2.09 3.43
CA VAL A 94 -23.31 2.62 2.09
C VAL A 94 -22.50 3.88 1.83
N SER A 95 -22.48 4.82 2.77
CA SER A 95 -21.73 6.07 2.61
C SER A 95 -20.22 5.87 2.67
N LEU A 96 -19.76 4.98 3.56
CA LEU A 96 -18.33 4.64 3.67
C LEU A 96 -17.82 3.89 2.45
N LEU A 97 -18.63 2.98 1.91
CA LEU A 97 -18.34 2.29 0.67
C LEU A 97 -18.27 3.27 -0.51
N ALA A 98 -19.20 4.23 -0.61
CA ALA A 98 -19.18 5.23 -1.67
C ALA A 98 -17.92 6.11 -1.63
N ALA A 99 -17.44 6.48 -0.44
CA ALA A 99 -16.20 7.22 -0.28
C ALA A 99 -14.97 6.40 -0.76
N LEU A 100 -14.92 5.10 -0.42
CA LEU A 100 -13.87 4.20 -0.89
C LEU A 100 -13.95 3.97 -2.41
N ASP A 101 -15.16 3.80 -2.94
CA ASP A 101 -15.47 3.61 -4.36
C ASP A 101 -14.91 4.77 -5.20
N SER A 102 -15.15 6.00 -4.77
CA SER A 102 -14.61 7.21 -5.41
C SER A 102 -13.07 7.23 -5.46
N GLN A 103 -12.40 6.72 -4.43
CA GLN A 103 -10.94 6.62 -4.42
C GLN A 103 -10.41 5.56 -5.38
N LEU A 104 -11.11 4.44 -5.50
CA LEU A 104 -10.79 3.38 -6.47
C LEU A 104 -11.00 3.85 -7.91
N ASP A 105 -12.07 4.63 -8.16
CA ASP A 105 -12.30 5.26 -9.46
C ASP A 105 -11.18 6.24 -9.84
N THR A 106 -10.72 7.03 -8.88
CA THR A 106 -9.57 7.94 -9.07
C THR A 106 -8.32 7.17 -9.49
N MET A 107 -8.04 6.02 -8.84
CA MET A 107 -6.89 5.18 -9.18
C MET A 107 -7.02 4.56 -10.57
N ASP A 108 -8.20 4.05 -10.92
CA ASP A 108 -8.46 3.48 -12.25
C ASP A 108 -8.31 4.55 -13.35
N GLU A 109 -8.82 5.77 -13.11
CA GLU A 109 -8.68 6.90 -14.02
C GLU A 109 -7.22 7.31 -14.24
N ILE A 110 -6.41 7.40 -13.16
CA ILE A 110 -4.98 7.66 -13.28
C ILE A 110 -4.32 6.62 -14.16
N LEU A 111 -4.58 5.33 -13.90
CA LEU A 111 -4.00 4.23 -14.69
C LEU A 111 -4.46 4.24 -16.16
N ARG A 112 -5.72 4.60 -16.44
CA ARG A 112 -6.24 4.71 -17.82
C ARG A 112 -5.65 5.90 -18.58
N SER A 113 -5.44 7.01 -17.89
CA SER A 113 -4.91 8.24 -18.49
C SER A 113 -3.39 8.25 -18.65
N THR A 114 -2.70 7.31 -18.00
CA THR A 114 -1.25 7.23 -17.99
C THR A 114 -0.75 6.30 -19.09
N PRO A 115 0.18 6.74 -19.96
CA PRO A 115 0.79 5.85 -20.94
C PRO A 115 1.71 4.87 -20.21
N GLY A 116 1.40 3.58 -20.29
CA GLY A 116 2.21 2.53 -19.66
C GLY A 116 1.43 1.67 -18.68
N GLN A 117 2.14 1.07 -17.74
CA GLN A 117 1.60 0.01 -16.90
C GLN A 117 1.58 0.35 -15.41
N TYR A 118 2.07 1.52 -15.02
CA TYR A 118 2.25 1.98 -13.65
C TYR A 118 1.59 3.33 -13.43
N PHE A 119 1.37 3.71 -12.19
CA PHE A 119 0.67 4.95 -11.85
C PHE A 119 1.32 6.23 -12.42
N CYS A 120 2.64 6.24 -12.55
CA CYS A 120 3.34 7.41 -13.11
C CYS A 120 3.67 7.28 -14.59
N GLY A 121 3.53 6.10 -15.21
CA GLY A 121 3.89 5.90 -16.61
C GLY A 121 4.41 4.51 -16.94
N ILE A 122 5.49 4.47 -17.72
CA ILE A 122 6.07 3.22 -18.26
C ILE A 122 6.90 2.47 -17.20
N GLU A 123 7.46 3.19 -16.23
CA GLU A 123 8.36 2.63 -15.23
C GLU A 123 7.74 2.59 -13.84
N LEU A 124 8.13 1.56 -13.08
CA LEU A 124 7.78 1.42 -11.66
C LEU A 124 8.37 2.58 -10.83
N THR A 125 7.56 3.17 -9.98
CA THR A 125 7.95 4.30 -9.12
C THR A 125 7.64 4.06 -7.65
N LEU A 126 8.00 5.03 -6.78
CA LEU A 126 7.63 5.00 -5.36
C LEU A 126 6.12 5.01 -5.16
N ALA A 127 5.33 5.63 -6.06
CA ALA A 127 3.87 5.60 -5.98
C ALA A 127 3.34 4.16 -6.02
N ASP A 128 3.83 3.35 -6.94
CA ASP A 128 3.43 1.95 -7.09
C ASP A 128 3.80 1.14 -5.85
N LEU A 129 5.01 1.30 -5.34
CA LEU A 129 5.49 0.58 -4.16
C LEU A 129 4.78 1.00 -2.86
N TYR A 130 4.25 2.21 -2.81
CA TYR A 130 3.46 2.70 -1.69
C TYR A 130 2.00 2.24 -1.76
N LEU A 131 1.39 2.29 -2.94
CA LEU A 131 -0.02 1.96 -3.13
C LEU A 131 -0.29 0.44 -3.18
N LEU A 132 0.64 -0.35 -3.74
CA LEU A 132 0.44 -1.79 -3.88
C LEU A 132 0.12 -2.50 -2.55
N PRO A 133 0.85 -2.29 -1.44
CA PRO A 133 0.49 -2.90 -0.16
C PRO A 133 -0.91 -2.49 0.33
N GLN A 134 -1.29 -1.24 0.12
CA GLN A 134 -2.60 -0.73 0.53
C GLN A 134 -3.73 -1.36 -0.30
N LEU A 135 -3.53 -1.50 -1.59
CA LEU A 135 -4.47 -2.18 -2.50
C LEU A 135 -4.61 -3.66 -2.17
N PHE A 136 -3.50 -4.32 -1.82
CA PHE A 136 -3.54 -5.71 -1.34
C PHE A 136 -4.34 -5.84 -0.03
N HIS A 137 -4.15 -4.91 0.90
CA HIS A 137 -4.96 -4.83 2.12
C HIS A 137 -6.44 -4.64 1.81
N ALA A 138 -6.78 -3.77 0.84
CA ALA A 138 -8.16 -3.55 0.44
C ALA A 138 -8.79 -4.83 -0.14
N MET A 139 -8.10 -5.49 -1.06
CA MET A 139 -8.57 -6.74 -1.67
C MET A 139 -8.90 -7.79 -0.61
N VAL A 140 -7.96 -8.05 0.31
CA VAL A 140 -8.13 -9.07 1.35
C VAL A 140 -9.18 -8.68 2.40
N ALA A 141 -9.16 -7.42 2.85
CA ALA A 141 -10.01 -6.98 3.94
C ALA A 141 -11.48 -6.81 3.51
N MET A 142 -11.72 -6.30 2.31
CA MET A 142 -13.07 -6.12 1.79
C MET A 142 -13.77 -7.47 1.57
N GLU A 143 -13.09 -8.42 0.98
CA GLU A 143 -13.60 -9.78 0.82
C GLU A 143 -13.89 -10.43 2.18
N LYS A 144 -12.91 -10.36 3.10
CA LYS A 144 -13.00 -11.04 4.41
C LYS A 144 -14.06 -10.45 5.34
N PHE A 145 -14.14 -9.12 5.46
CA PHE A 145 -14.94 -8.45 6.49
C PHE A 145 -16.26 -7.86 5.99
N LYS A 146 -16.39 -7.69 4.68
CA LYS A 146 -17.57 -7.08 4.06
C LYS A 146 -18.21 -7.97 2.98
N GLY A 147 -17.58 -9.07 2.58
CA GLY A 147 -18.08 -9.93 1.52
C GLY A 147 -18.14 -9.26 0.14
N VAL A 148 -17.28 -8.25 -0.07
CA VAL A 148 -17.28 -7.42 -1.27
C VAL A 148 -15.96 -7.58 -2.02
N GLU A 149 -16.02 -7.91 -3.31
CA GLU A 149 -14.86 -7.87 -4.18
C GLU A 149 -14.55 -6.44 -4.59
N MET A 150 -13.31 -5.99 -4.38
CA MET A 150 -12.87 -4.61 -4.61
C MET A 150 -13.17 -4.10 -6.03
N TYR A 151 -13.14 -4.96 -7.04
CA TYR A 151 -13.42 -4.57 -8.44
C TYR A 151 -14.90 -4.52 -8.79
N LYS A 152 -15.77 -5.13 -7.97
CA LYS A 152 -17.20 -5.28 -8.21
C LYS A 152 -18.05 -4.39 -7.31
N ILE A 153 -17.49 -3.29 -6.81
CA ILE A 153 -18.22 -2.34 -5.98
C ILE A 153 -19.17 -1.52 -6.86
N GLY A 154 -20.39 -1.35 -6.37
CA GLY A 154 -21.42 -0.52 -6.99
C GLY A 154 -22.40 -1.31 -7.87
N SER A 155 -23.70 -1.00 -7.74
CA SER A 155 -24.76 -1.53 -8.57
C SER A 155 -24.69 -0.90 -9.96
N GLY A 156 -24.23 -1.67 -10.95
CA GLY A 156 -24.04 -1.18 -12.32
C GLY A 156 -22.66 -0.59 -12.59
N SER A 157 -21.73 -0.84 -11.72
CA SER A 157 -20.35 -0.36 -11.82
C SER A 157 -19.67 -0.77 -13.10
N PRO A 158 -19.03 0.15 -13.79
CA PRO A 158 -17.96 -0.23 -14.67
C PRO A 158 -16.93 -0.98 -13.82
N GLN A 159 -16.62 -2.19 -14.21
CA GLN A 159 -15.42 -2.87 -13.73
C GLN A 159 -14.26 -1.89 -13.89
N ARG A 160 -13.32 -1.88 -12.95
CA ARG A 160 -12.12 -1.06 -13.01
C ARG A 160 -10.99 -1.83 -13.71
N PRO A 161 -11.04 -1.96 -15.05
CA PRO A 161 -10.16 -2.87 -15.76
C PRO A 161 -8.70 -2.44 -15.70
N ALA A 162 -8.42 -1.14 -15.59
CA ALA A 162 -7.05 -0.65 -15.49
C ALA A 162 -6.45 -1.01 -14.13
N LEU A 163 -7.21 -0.83 -13.06
CA LEU A 163 -6.80 -1.18 -11.70
C LEU A 163 -6.67 -2.70 -11.52
N GLU A 164 -7.61 -3.48 -12.06
CA GLU A 164 -7.58 -4.94 -12.03
C GLU A 164 -6.34 -5.48 -12.76
N ASN A 165 -6.09 -5.02 -13.98
CA ASN A 165 -4.91 -5.40 -14.76
C ASN A 165 -3.61 -4.97 -14.09
N TYR A 166 -3.59 -3.77 -13.49
CA TYR A 166 -2.45 -3.29 -12.71
C TYR A 166 -2.14 -4.23 -11.56
N LEU A 167 -3.14 -4.55 -10.73
CA LEU A 167 -2.95 -5.42 -9.57
C LEU A 167 -2.51 -6.83 -9.98
N ALA A 168 -3.11 -7.42 -11.00
CA ALA A 168 -2.70 -8.74 -11.49
C ALA A 168 -1.20 -8.78 -11.80
N ARG A 169 -0.69 -7.76 -12.50
CA ARG A 169 0.75 -7.66 -12.82
C ARG A 169 1.61 -7.39 -11.58
N MET A 170 1.15 -6.49 -10.71
CA MET A 170 1.94 -6.08 -9.54
C MET A 170 2.06 -7.18 -8.50
N LEU A 171 1.01 -7.97 -8.31
CA LEU A 171 1.03 -9.12 -7.39
C LEU A 171 1.93 -10.25 -7.91
N ASP A 172 2.16 -10.33 -9.22
CA ASP A 172 3.05 -11.32 -9.85
C ASP A 172 4.52 -10.89 -9.90
N LEU A 173 4.83 -9.64 -9.51
CA LEU A 173 6.22 -9.20 -9.41
C LEU A 173 7.01 -10.03 -8.41
N GLU A 174 8.23 -10.41 -8.78
CA GLU A 174 9.13 -11.18 -7.90
C GLU A 174 9.32 -10.47 -6.54
N GLU A 175 9.48 -9.16 -6.54
CA GLU A 175 9.68 -8.35 -5.34
C GLU A 175 8.49 -8.38 -4.39
N PHE A 176 7.27 -8.58 -4.90
CA PHE A 176 6.06 -8.69 -4.09
C PHE A 176 5.74 -10.15 -3.76
N ASN A 177 5.83 -11.05 -4.73
CA ASN A 177 5.51 -12.47 -4.59
C ASN A 177 6.63 -13.28 -3.89
N ASN A 178 7.75 -12.67 -3.59
CA ASN A 178 8.85 -13.31 -2.90
C ASN A 178 8.42 -13.74 -1.49
N LYS A 179 8.65 -15.02 -1.14
CA LYS A 179 8.36 -15.58 0.19
C LYS A 179 8.99 -14.80 1.35
N LYS A 180 10.02 -13.99 1.07
CA LYS A 180 10.64 -13.07 2.03
C LYS A 180 9.91 -11.73 2.17
N ALA A 181 8.96 -11.42 1.30
CA ALA A 181 8.28 -10.12 1.30
C ALA A 181 7.18 -9.98 2.36
N TYR A 182 6.87 -11.02 3.12
CA TYR A 182 5.91 -11.02 4.25
C TYR A 182 4.49 -10.57 3.90
N TYR A 183 4.10 -10.59 2.62
CA TYR A 183 2.73 -10.34 2.21
C TYR A 183 1.93 -11.64 2.32
N ASN A 184 1.35 -11.86 3.49
CA ASN A 184 0.57 -13.03 3.79
C ASN A 184 -0.87 -12.60 4.10
N VAL A 185 -1.82 -13.23 3.43
CA VAL A 185 -3.26 -12.97 3.62
C VAL A 185 -3.68 -13.11 5.08
N ASP A 186 -3.20 -14.15 5.77
CA ASP A 186 -3.54 -14.39 7.17
C ASP A 186 -3.04 -13.27 8.10
N GLN A 187 -1.86 -12.73 7.82
CA GLN A 187 -1.31 -11.59 8.59
C GLN A 187 -2.10 -10.31 8.34
N VAL A 188 -2.54 -10.06 7.11
CA VAL A 188 -3.41 -8.93 6.79
C VAL A 188 -4.74 -9.06 7.53
N ILE A 189 -5.36 -10.24 7.48
CA ILE A 189 -6.60 -10.52 8.22
C ILE A 189 -6.40 -10.33 9.72
N TYR A 190 -5.32 -10.88 10.29
CA TYR A 190 -5.00 -10.71 11.70
C TYR A 190 -4.85 -9.23 12.08
N GLY A 191 -4.09 -8.45 11.31
CA GLY A 191 -3.92 -7.02 11.56
C GLY A 191 -5.23 -6.25 11.53
N TRP A 192 -6.11 -6.53 10.57
CA TRP A 192 -7.43 -5.91 10.51
C TRP A 192 -8.36 -6.35 11.65
N LYS A 193 -8.33 -7.60 12.08
CA LYS A 193 -9.06 -8.06 13.28
C LYS A 193 -8.66 -7.22 14.50
N GLN A 194 -7.35 -7.08 14.76
CA GLN A 194 -6.86 -6.25 15.85
C GLN A 194 -7.33 -4.79 15.72
N ALA A 195 -7.29 -4.23 14.51
CA ALA A 195 -7.74 -2.85 14.26
C ALA A 195 -9.26 -2.66 14.42
N ARG A 196 -10.05 -3.74 14.35
CA ARG A 196 -11.50 -3.81 14.58
C ARG A 196 -11.85 -4.13 16.04
N GLY A 197 -10.86 -4.47 16.87
CA GLY A 197 -11.09 -4.94 18.25
C GLY A 197 -11.72 -6.37 18.29
N GLU A 198 -11.23 -7.26 17.44
CA GLU A 198 -11.64 -8.66 17.32
C GLU A 198 -10.52 -9.61 17.68
#